data_a895af43034fdff9352e8741ed82462d
#
_entry.id   a895af43034fdff9352e8741ed82462d
#
_cell.length_a   1.000
_cell.length_b   1.000
_cell.length_c   1.000
_cell.angle_alpha   90.00
_cell.angle_beta   90.00
_cell.angle_gamma   90.00
#
_symmetry.space_group_name_H-M   'P 1'
#
loop_
_entity.id
_entity.type
_entity.pdbx_description
1 polymer ?
#
loop_
_entity_poly.entity_id
_entity_poly.type
_entity_poly.pdbx_seq_one_letter_code
_entity_poly.pdbx_strand_id
1 'polypeptide(L)'
;GPFELMNNIGIKESCQIVREYSILAGKGLEIPTLLENRVENFNFEYVEVKMQGSIARVKINRPEVMNALNETVVKQLTEVVTDLNQNKDVTTIVFEGAGKAFIAGADVKFFVEKLNADRFEDILKFTEAGHNLLNKIEKSSKTTIALTTGITYGGGLEFALSCDYRIGSKKTEFRFPETGIGIYPGLGGTQRMSRIVGTEVARWAILAGNKIGGEFSKQLGIIDEYSTETDIENKVLKLAGYEMNETKFRGKPTEITDKINTIMRFYGDHALSEVLSGRTPVGFDAEDELVIRQLKSLSRAAPIAVKMASQLINESNKTNLE
;
A
#
# COMPACT_ATOMS: atom_id res chain seq x y z
N GLY A 1 9.23 14.34 -11.30
CA GLY A 1 9.38 15.03 -12.59
C GLY A 1 10.33 16.23 -12.49
N PRO A 2 10.61 16.96 -13.59
CA PRO A 2 11.57 18.08 -13.57
C PRO A 2 11.17 19.19 -12.59
N PHE A 3 9.89 19.48 -12.45
CA PHE A 3 9.42 20.51 -11.51
C PHE A 3 9.51 20.08 -10.05
N GLU A 4 9.34 18.78 -9.74
CA GLU A 4 9.62 18.25 -8.41
C GLU A 4 11.10 18.38 -8.05
N LEU A 5 11.98 18.09 -9.02
CA LEU A 5 13.42 18.30 -8.86
C LEU A 5 13.74 19.79 -8.62
N MET A 6 13.10 20.69 -9.34
CA MET A 6 13.25 22.12 -9.13
C MET A 6 12.77 22.57 -7.75
N ASN A 7 11.72 21.97 -7.22
CA ASN A 7 11.29 22.24 -5.83
C ASN A 7 12.33 21.79 -4.80
N ASN A 8 12.98 20.65 -5.04
CA ASN A 8 13.97 20.09 -4.12
C ASN A 8 15.29 20.88 -4.12
N ILE A 9 15.73 21.31 -5.30
CA ILE A 9 16.98 22.10 -5.46
C ILE A 9 16.74 23.56 -5.09
N GLY A 10 15.54 24.08 -5.33
CA GLY A 10 15.19 25.49 -5.38
C GLY A 10 15.06 25.97 -6.81
N ILE A 11 13.97 26.70 -7.09
CA ILE A 11 13.67 27.13 -8.47
C ILE A 11 14.74 28.09 -9.00
N LYS A 12 15.16 29.06 -8.18
CA LYS A 12 16.23 30.03 -8.56
C LYS A 12 17.55 29.32 -8.82
N GLU A 13 17.93 28.38 -7.95
CA GLU A 13 19.17 27.61 -8.08
C GLU A 13 19.13 26.72 -9.31
N SER A 14 18.00 26.07 -9.57
CA SER A 14 17.78 25.27 -10.79
C SER A 14 17.93 26.15 -12.06
N CYS A 15 17.37 27.34 -12.08
CA CYS A 15 17.56 28.29 -13.19
C CYS A 15 19.03 28.73 -13.37
N GLN A 16 19.75 28.90 -12.26
CA GLN A 16 21.19 29.22 -12.29
C GLN A 16 21.99 28.08 -12.91
N ILE A 17 21.75 26.83 -12.50
CA ILE A 17 22.39 25.63 -13.05
C ILE A 17 22.15 25.52 -14.57
N VAL A 18 20.92 25.80 -15.04
CA VAL A 18 20.60 25.79 -16.48
C VAL A 18 21.37 26.87 -17.24
N ARG A 19 21.50 28.08 -16.68
CA ARG A 19 22.28 29.17 -17.29
C ARG A 19 23.77 28.82 -17.40
N GLU A 20 24.35 28.30 -16.33
CA GLU A 20 25.75 27.87 -16.29
C GLU A 20 26.02 26.77 -17.29
N TYR A 21 25.14 25.75 -17.34
CA TYR A 21 25.23 24.66 -18.31
C TYR A 21 25.10 25.16 -19.75
N SER A 22 24.18 26.10 -20.01
CA SER A 22 23.99 26.71 -21.34
C SER A 22 25.29 27.39 -21.85
N ILE A 23 25.99 28.12 -20.98
CA ILE A 23 27.26 28.75 -21.27
C ILE A 23 28.36 27.72 -21.54
N LEU A 24 28.52 26.75 -20.63
CA LEU A 24 29.55 25.71 -20.72
C LEU A 24 29.37 24.80 -21.95
N ALA A 25 28.14 24.49 -22.29
CA ALA A 25 27.80 23.61 -23.41
C ALA A 25 27.74 24.30 -24.76
N GLY A 26 27.87 25.66 -24.79
CA GLY A 26 27.72 26.45 -26.00
C GLY A 26 26.33 26.35 -26.64
N LYS A 27 25.30 25.99 -25.84
CA LYS A 27 23.91 25.81 -26.26
C LYS A 27 23.11 27.02 -25.76
N GLY A 28 22.43 27.75 -26.62
CA GLY A 28 21.53 28.85 -26.25
C GLY A 28 20.23 28.31 -25.60
N LEU A 29 20.34 27.71 -24.40
CA LEU A 29 19.16 27.28 -23.64
C LEU A 29 18.54 28.52 -22.97
N GLU A 30 17.31 28.81 -23.34
CA GLU A 30 16.52 29.85 -22.70
C GLU A 30 15.73 29.31 -21.52
N ILE A 31 15.72 30.06 -20.43
CA ILE A 31 14.87 29.75 -19.28
C ILE A 31 13.49 30.34 -19.57
N PRO A 32 12.41 29.54 -19.49
CA PRO A 32 11.07 30.06 -19.67
C PRO A 32 10.77 31.20 -18.70
N THR A 33 10.19 32.28 -19.17
CA THR A 33 9.86 33.49 -18.38
C THR A 33 9.01 33.15 -17.14
N LEU A 34 8.19 32.09 -17.23
CA LEU A 34 7.43 31.55 -16.10
C LEU A 34 8.32 31.14 -14.92
N LEU A 35 9.54 30.71 -15.18
CA LEU A 35 10.50 30.25 -14.15
C LEU A 35 11.40 31.35 -13.65
N GLU A 36 11.72 32.35 -14.48
CA GLU A 36 12.68 33.41 -14.16
C GLU A 36 12.29 34.21 -12.92
N ASN A 37 10.99 34.48 -12.74
CA ASN A 37 10.45 35.28 -11.66
C ASN A 37 9.76 34.48 -10.59
N ARG A 38 9.75 33.11 -10.70
CA ARG A 38 9.08 32.26 -9.72
C ARG A 38 9.94 32.11 -8.47
N VAL A 39 9.36 32.44 -7.34
CA VAL A 39 9.97 32.29 -6.00
C VAL A 39 9.37 31.10 -5.25
N GLU A 40 8.09 30.82 -5.50
CA GLU A 40 7.34 29.77 -4.82
C GLU A 40 7.49 28.41 -5.51
N ASN A 41 7.54 27.37 -4.72
CA ASN A 41 7.54 25.99 -5.20
C ASN A 41 6.32 25.69 -6.08
N PHE A 42 6.47 24.73 -7.00
CA PHE A 42 5.34 24.19 -7.74
C PHE A 42 4.45 23.39 -6.79
N ASN A 43 3.18 23.70 -6.77
CA ASN A 43 2.18 22.91 -6.07
C ASN A 43 1.70 21.79 -6.99
N PHE A 44 1.77 20.55 -6.52
CA PHE A 44 1.28 19.38 -7.24
C PHE A 44 0.01 18.89 -6.56
N GLU A 45 -1.04 18.74 -7.34
CA GLU A 45 -2.28 18.10 -6.91
C GLU A 45 -2.26 16.64 -7.41
N TYR A 46 -2.10 15.72 -6.47
CA TYR A 46 -2.09 14.27 -6.74
C TYR A 46 -3.38 13.58 -6.32
N VAL A 47 -4.26 14.28 -5.62
CA VAL A 47 -5.51 13.75 -5.11
C VAL A 47 -6.68 14.56 -5.66
N GLU A 48 -7.49 13.90 -6.47
CA GLU A 48 -8.68 14.48 -7.10
C GLU A 48 -9.93 13.98 -6.36
N VAL A 49 -10.90 14.86 -6.13
CA VAL A 49 -12.19 14.47 -5.54
C VAL A 49 -13.31 14.77 -6.52
N LYS A 50 -14.15 13.77 -6.80
CA LYS A 50 -15.34 13.90 -7.62
C LYS A 50 -16.57 13.41 -6.87
N MET A 51 -17.57 14.26 -6.72
CA MET A 51 -18.84 13.90 -6.10
C MET A 51 -19.78 13.22 -7.10
N GLN A 52 -20.43 12.13 -6.67
CA GLN A 52 -21.48 11.42 -7.38
C GLN A 52 -22.65 11.18 -6.41
N GLY A 53 -23.56 12.15 -6.29
CA GLY A 53 -24.55 12.15 -5.22
C GLY A 53 -23.88 12.17 -3.85
N SER A 54 -24.17 11.20 -3.00
CA SER A 54 -23.56 11.06 -1.67
C SER A 54 -22.24 10.25 -1.65
N ILE A 55 -21.74 9.85 -2.81
CA ILE A 55 -20.48 9.11 -2.96
C ILE A 55 -19.37 10.09 -3.37
N ALA A 56 -18.31 10.18 -2.57
CA ALA A 56 -17.09 10.91 -2.89
C ALA A 56 -16.06 9.95 -3.49
N ARG A 57 -15.66 10.16 -4.74
CA ARG A 57 -14.55 9.44 -5.38
C ARG A 57 -13.26 10.21 -5.18
N VAL A 58 -12.33 9.57 -4.52
CA VAL A 58 -10.99 10.10 -4.20
C VAL A 58 -9.99 9.35 -5.07
N LYS A 59 -9.44 10.03 -6.07
CA LYS A 59 -8.54 9.45 -7.03
C LYS A 59 -7.10 9.91 -6.78
N ILE A 60 -6.21 8.97 -6.58
CA ILE A 60 -4.77 9.23 -6.53
C ILE A 60 -4.27 9.24 -7.98
N ASN A 61 -3.74 10.39 -8.42
CA ASN A 61 -3.34 10.63 -9.81
C ASN A 61 -1.83 10.94 -9.91
N ARG A 62 -1.02 9.90 -9.75
CA ARG A 62 0.44 9.93 -9.89
C ARG A 62 0.92 8.67 -10.63
N PRO A 63 0.36 8.38 -11.85
CA PRO A 63 0.52 7.10 -12.55
C PRO A 63 1.96 6.80 -12.99
N GLU A 64 2.80 7.82 -13.19
CA GLU A 64 4.21 7.72 -13.60
C GLU A 64 5.09 7.00 -12.58
N VAL A 65 4.68 7.02 -11.32
CA VAL A 65 5.30 6.26 -10.22
C VAL A 65 4.31 5.30 -9.56
N MET A 66 3.32 4.84 -10.33
CA MET A 66 2.31 3.87 -9.89
C MET A 66 1.57 4.29 -8.60
N ASN A 67 1.28 5.58 -8.46
CA ASN A 67 0.59 6.19 -7.33
C ASN A 67 1.28 5.97 -5.96
N ALA A 68 2.60 5.80 -5.96
CA ALA A 68 3.36 5.60 -4.72
C ALA A 68 3.16 6.75 -3.72
N LEU A 69 3.03 6.41 -2.45
CA LEU A 69 2.83 7.36 -1.36
C LEU A 69 4.11 8.15 -1.08
N ASN A 70 4.02 9.46 -1.12
CA ASN A 70 5.01 10.40 -0.62
C ASN A 70 4.36 11.38 0.37
N GLU A 71 5.16 12.28 0.95
CA GLU A 71 4.68 13.25 1.95
C GLU A 71 3.50 14.09 1.41
N THR A 72 3.56 14.53 0.15
CA THR A 72 2.49 15.34 -0.47
C THR A 72 1.20 14.55 -0.64
N VAL A 73 1.27 13.31 -1.14
CA VAL A 73 0.09 12.45 -1.30
C VAL A 73 -0.54 12.12 0.05
N VAL A 74 0.27 11.78 1.06
CA VAL A 74 -0.22 11.47 2.42
C VAL A 74 -0.89 12.70 3.03
N LYS A 75 -0.30 13.90 2.88
CA LYS A 75 -0.88 15.16 3.35
C LYS A 75 -2.23 15.44 2.67
N GLN A 76 -2.28 15.42 1.32
CA GLN A 76 -3.50 15.69 0.56
C GLN A 76 -4.61 14.68 0.88
N LEU A 77 -4.29 13.39 0.98
CA LEU A 77 -5.26 12.37 1.40
C LEU A 77 -5.78 12.62 2.82
N THR A 78 -4.91 13.06 3.74
CA THR A 78 -5.31 13.36 5.13
C THR A 78 -6.28 14.54 5.17
N GLU A 79 -6.03 15.59 4.41
CA GLU A 79 -6.90 16.76 4.28
C GLU A 79 -8.24 16.35 3.67
N VAL A 80 -8.24 15.67 2.53
CA VAL A 80 -9.44 15.22 1.83
C VAL A 80 -10.30 14.30 2.72
N VAL A 81 -9.70 13.31 3.39
CA VAL A 81 -10.44 12.39 4.27
C VAL A 81 -11.02 13.15 5.47
N THR A 82 -10.31 14.16 5.98
CA THR A 82 -10.81 14.99 7.08
C THR A 82 -12.05 15.76 6.64
N ASP A 83 -12.01 16.42 5.50
CA ASP A 83 -13.10 17.22 4.96
C ASP A 83 -14.32 16.36 4.62
N LEU A 84 -14.09 15.21 3.98
CA LEU A 84 -15.18 14.27 3.63
C LEU A 84 -15.84 13.66 4.86
N ASN A 85 -15.09 13.37 5.93
CA ASN A 85 -15.66 12.89 7.20
C ASN A 85 -16.57 13.93 7.87
N GLN A 86 -16.28 15.21 7.70
CA GLN A 86 -17.10 16.30 8.24
C GLN A 86 -18.31 16.65 7.36
N ASN A 87 -18.25 16.29 6.07
CA ASN A 87 -19.32 16.59 5.11
C ASN A 87 -20.55 15.69 5.36
N LYS A 88 -21.68 16.29 5.73
CA LYS A 88 -22.92 15.57 6.00
C LYS A 88 -23.61 14.99 4.77
N ASP A 89 -23.31 15.52 3.58
CA ASP A 89 -23.87 15.04 2.33
C ASP A 89 -23.15 13.81 1.79
N VAL A 90 -21.99 13.47 2.36
CA VAL A 90 -21.20 12.28 2.01
C VAL A 90 -21.58 11.12 2.92
N THR A 91 -21.91 9.97 2.32
CA THR A 91 -22.13 8.70 3.03
C THR A 91 -21.02 7.69 2.74
N THR A 92 -20.37 7.80 1.60
CA THR A 92 -19.39 6.82 1.11
C THR A 92 -18.19 7.51 0.49
N ILE A 93 -17.00 7.01 0.80
CA ILE A 93 -15.73 7.43 0.21
C ILE A 93 -15.15 6.26 -0.57
N VAL A 94 -14.93 6.45 -1.88
CA VAL A 94 -14.34 5.45 -2.76
C VAL A 94 -12.95 5.90 -3.17
N PHE A 95 -11.94 5.13 -2.81
CA PHE A 95 -10.54 5.40 -3.19
C PHE A 95 -10.18 4.62 -4.44
N GLU A 96 -9.55 5.29 -5.40
CA GLU A 96 -9.09 4.70 -6.66
C GLU A 96 -7.74 5.26 -7.10
N GLY A 97 -7.00 4.49 -7.90
CA GLY A 97 -5.73 4.92 -8.48
C GLY A 97 -5.82 5.17 -9.98
N ALA A 98 -5.14 6.21 -10.47
CA ALA A 98 -5.00 6.44 -11.90
C ALA A 98 -4.06 5.40 -12.55
N GLY A 99 -4.36 4.99 -13.78
CA GLY A 99 -3.51 4.10 -14.55
C GLY A 99 -3.59 2.63 -14.11
N LYS A 100 -2.45 1.95 -14.04
CA LYS A 100 -2.37 0.49 -13.83
C LYS A 100 -2.26 0.05 -12.37
N ALA A 101 -2.12 0.98 -11.45
CA ALA A 101 -1.96 0.69 -10.04
C ALA A 101 -3.03 1.40 -9.20
N PHE A 102 -3.48 0.77 -8.14
CA PHE A 102 -4.14 1.47 -7.06
C PHE A 102 -3.11 2.34 -6.33
N ILE A 103 -2.22 1.72 -5.56
CA ILE A 103 -1.06 2.35 -4.91
C ILE A 103 0.05 1.30 -4.82
N ALA A 104 1.21 1.55 -5.43
CA ALA A 104 2.33 0.60 -5.43
C ALA A 104 3.36 0.88 -4.32
N GLY A 105 2.87 1.04 -3.09
CA GLY A 105 3.72 1.22 -1.91
C GLY A 105 4.07 2.66 -1.61
N ALA A 106 5.06 2.84 -0.74
CA ALA A 106 5.67 4.14 -0.48
C ALA A 106 6.77 4.43 -1.51
N ASP A 107 7.08 5.70 -1.72
CA ASP A 107 8.13 6.12 -2.64
C ASP A 107 9.50 5.74 -2.09
N VAL A 108 10.09 4.65 -2.63
CA VAL A 108 11.37 4.13 -2.17
C VAL A 108 12.51 5.15 -2.28
N LYS A 109 12.43 6.08 -3.26
CA LYS A 109 13.45 7.13 -3.40
C LYS A 109 13.50 8.02 -2.17
N PHE A 110 12.33 8.38 -1.63
CA PHE A 110 12.24 9.16 -0.39
C PHE A 110 13.04 8.49 0.74
N PHE A 111 12.84 7.19 0.97
CA PHE A 111 13.56 6.47 2.02
C PHE A 111 15.07 6.42 1.78
N VAL A 112 15.50 6.12 0.55
CA VAL A 112 16.92 6.07 0.20
C VAL A 112 17.58 7.44 0.37
N GLU A 113 16.95 8.51 -0.08
CA GLU A 113 17.46 9.87 0.08
C GLU A 113 17.60 10.27 1.55
N LYS A 114 16.57 9.97 2.38
CA LYS A 114 16.59 10.29 3.82
C LYS A 114 17.61 9.47 4.58
N LEU A 115 17.74 8.18 4.27
CA LEU A 115 18.76 7.30 4.87
C LEU A 115 20.18 7.77 4.53
N ASN A 116 20.45 8.11 3.27
CA ASN A 116 21.77 8.61 2.84
C ASN A 116 22.15 9.97 3.45
N ALA A 117 21.14 10.74 3.85
CA ALA A 117 21.32 12.05 4.50
C ALA A 117 21.24 12.00 6.03
N ASP A 118 21.21 10.80 6.65
CA ASP A 118 21.02 10.57 8.09
C ASP A 118 19.75 11.26 8.68
N ARG A 119 18.71 11.45 7.85
CA ARG A 119 17.46 12.12 8.22
C ARG A 119 16.39 11.13 8.68
N PHE A 120 16.68 10.34 9.69
CA PHE A 120 15.78 9.31 10.23
C PHE A 120 14.46 9.88 10.79
N GLU A 121 14.51 11.10 11.35
CA GLU A 121 13.30 11.77 11.85
C GLU A 121 12.27 12.05 10.76
N ASP A 122 12.68 12.30 9.52
CA ASP A 122 11.74 12.50 8.41
C ASP A 122 11.02 11.20 8.05
N ILE A 123 11.75 10.07 8.11
CA ILE A 123 11.15 8.74 7.90
C ILE A 123 10.13 8.44 9.00
N LEU A 124 10.46 8.76 10.26
CA LEU A 124 9.55 8.59 11.38
C LEU A 124 8.28 9.44 11.20
N LYS A 125 8.43 10.74 10.91
CA LYS A 125 7.30 11.65 10.65
C LYS A 125 6.41 11.19 9.50
N PHE A 126 7.02 10.70 8.40
CA PHE A 126 6.26 10.14 7.28
C PHE A 126 5.46 8.90 7.70
N THR A 127 6.07 8.01 8.48
CA THR A 127 5.42 6.80 8.99
C THR A 127 4.27 7.15 9.94
N GLU A 128 4.47 8.08 10.86
CA GLU A 128 3.43 8.58 11.77
C GLU A 128 2.28 9.23 11.01
N ALA A 129 2.57 10.07 10.00
CA ALA A 129 1.55 10.67 9.14
C ALA A 129 0.76 9.61 8.38
N GLY A 130 1.44 8.58 7.85
CA GLY A 130 0.81 7.43 7.22
C GLY A 130 -0.12 6.66 8.17
N HIS A 131 0.34 6.34 9.38
CA HIS A 131 -0.50 5.72 10.41
C HIS A 131 -1.73 6.56 10.75
N ASN A 132 -1.55 7.86 10.95
CA ASN A 132 -2.65 8.77 11.26
C ASN A 132 -3.69 8.82 10.15
N LEU A 133 -3.26 8.82 8.87
CA LEU A 133 -4.16 8.73 7.72
C LEU A 133 -4.95 7.41 7.73
N LEU A 134 -4.26 6.27 7.85
CA LEU A 134 -4.91 4.96 7.81
C LEU A 134 -5.86 4.75 8.99
N ASN A 135 -5.51 5.19 10.18
CA ASN A 135 -6.39 5.17 11.34
C ASN A 135 -7.61 6.08 11.15
N LYS A 136 -7.44 7.24 10.48
CA LYS A 136 -8.55 8.14 10.16
C LYS A 136 -9.52 7.51 9.14
N ILE A 137 -9.02 6.76 8.17
CA ILE A 137 -9.84 6.00 7.22
C ILE A 137 -10.59 4.89 7.96
N GLU A 138 -9.89 4.12 8.80
CA GLU A 138 -10.47 2.99 9.53
C GLU A 138 -11.52 3.41 10.56
N LYS A 139 -11.37 4.59 11.18
CA LYS A 139 -12.32 5.18 12.14
C LYS A 139 -13.34 6.13 11.47
N SER A 140 -13.40 6.13 10.13
CA SER A 140 -14.35 6.96 9.39
C SER A 140 -15.79 6.60 9.74
N SER A 141 -16.65 7.60 9.89
CA SER A 141 -18.10 7.41 9.98
C SER A 141 -18.76 7.19 8.63
N LYS A 142 -17.99 7.26 7.54
CA LYS A 142 -18.44 7.02 6.18
C LYS A 142 -18.03 5.61 5.76
N THR A 143 -18.84 4.96 4.94
CA THR A 143 -18.42 3.71 4.30
C THR A 143 -17.20 3.97 3.42
N THR A 144 -16.11 3.25 3.66
CA THR A 144 -14.85 3.40 2.89
C THR A 144 -14.64 2.20 1.98
N ILE A 145 -14.40 2.45 0.69
CA ILE A 145 -14.22 1.41 -0.33
C ILE A 145 -12.91 1.64 -1.07
N ALA A 146 -12.04 0.66 -1.12
CA ALA A 146 -10.84 0.67 -1.96
C ALA A 146 -11.09 -0.10 -3.27
N LEU A 147 -10.95 0.57 -4.42
CA LEU A 147 -10.98 -0.07 -5.75
C LEU A 147 -9.60 -0.58 -6.10
N THR A 148 -9.29 -1.78 -5.65
CA THR A 148 -7.98 -2.43 -5.85
C THR A 148 -7.90 -3.16 -7.18
N THR A 149 -8.31 -2.53 -8.27
CA THR A 149 -8.40 -3.12 -9.61
C THR A 149 -7.07 -3.11 -10.39
N GLY A 150 -5.96 -2.99 -9.69
CA GLY A 150 -4.60 -2.96 -10.25
C GLY A 150 -3.55 -3.36 -9.22
N ILE A 151 -2.29 -3.02 -9.51
CA ILE A 151 -1.15 -3.25 -8.63
C ILE A 151 -1.37 -2.52 -7.30
N THR A 152 -1.27 -3.24 -6.19
CA THR A 152 -1.50 -2.73 -4.84
C THR A 152 -0.46 -3.37 -3.90
N TYR A 153 0.64 -2.66 -3.66
CA TYR A 153 1.79 -3.21 -2.93
C TYR A 153 2.08 -2.45 -1.64
N GLY A 154 2.65 -3.14 -0.66
CA GLY A 154 3.16 -2.55 0.57
C GLY A 154 2.21 -1.56 1.22
N GLY A 155 2.65 -0.33 1.44
CA GLY A 155 1.82 0.76 2.01
C GLY A 155 0.49 0.98 1.28
N GLY A 156 0.40 0.65 -0.02
CA GLY A 156 -0.85 0.68 -0.78
C GLY A 156 -1.82 -0.45 -0.39
N LEU A 157 -1.29 -1.63 -0.09
CA LEU A 157 -2.11 -2.72 0.45
C LEU A 157 -2.51 -2.40 1.89
N GLU A 158 -1.61 -1.84 2.71
CA GLU A 158 -1.94 -1.37 4.05
C GLU A 158 -3.07 -0.33 4.05
N PHE A 159 -3.04 0.60 3.06
CA PHE A 159 -4.12 1.55 2.82
C PHE A 159 -5.44 0.84 2.48
N ALA A 160 -5.42 -0.09 1.52
CA ALA A 160 -6.62 -0.83 1.14
C ALA A 160 -7.21 -1.63 2.32
N LEU A 161 -6.35 -2.23 3.17
CA LEU A 161 -6.76 -2.97 4.35
C LEU A 161 -7.36 -2.07 5.45
N SER A 162 -7.11 -0.76 5.45
CA SER A 162 -7.76 0.17 6.38
C SER A 162 -9.19 0.51 5.98
N CYS A 163 -9.56 0.39 4.70
CA CYS A 163 -10.93 0.61 4.23
C CYS A 163 -11.89 -0.50 4.72
N ASP A 164 -13.20 -0.18 4.80
CA ASP A 164 -14.23 -1.16 5.17
C ASP A 164 -14.35 -2.26 4.12
N TYR A 165 -14.37 -1.88 2.86
CA TYR A 165 -14.54 -2.79 1.74
C TYR A 165 -13.43 -2.64 0.70
N ARG A 166 -13.11 -3.74 0.04
CA ARG A 166 -12.16 -3.80 -1.08
C ARG A 166 -12.82 -4.50 -2.25
N ILE A 167 -12.83 -3.84 -3.41
CA ILE A 167 -13.30 -4.41 -4.66
C ILE A 167 -12.08 -4.70 -5.53
N GLY A 168 -11.92 -5.95 -5.94
CA GLY A 168 -10.85 -6.39 -6.83
C GLY A 168 -11.37 -6.90 -8.17
N SER A 169 -10.44 -7.14 -9.10
CA SER A 169 -10.71 -7.69 -10.43
C SER A 169 -9.61 -8.65 -10.87
N LYS A 170 -9.70 -9.16 -12.10
CA LYS A 170 -8.61 -9.95 -12.70
C LYS A 170 -7.27 -9.21 -12.78
N LYS A 171 -7.28 -7.88 -12.73
CA LYS A 171 -6.06 -7.04 -12.76
C LYS A 171 -5.47 -6.81 -11.36
N THR A 172 -6.17 -7.20 -10.30
CA THR A 172 -5.70 -7.05 -8.93
C THR A 172 -4.46 -7.89 -8.71
N GLU A 173 -3.42 -7.26 -8.22
CA GLU A 173 -2.21 -7.92 -7.76
C GLU A 173 -1.78 -7.31 -6.44
N PHE A 174 -1.88 -8.07 -5.36
CA PHE A 174 -1.41 -7.70 -4.03
C PHE A 174 -0.03 -8.27 -3.74
N ARG A 175 0.75 -7.55 -2.97
CA ARG A 175 2.05 -8.00 -2.48
C ARG A 175 2.54 -7.17 -1.31
N PHE A 176 3.24 -7.82 -0.38
CA PHE A 176 4.11 -7.16 0.60
C PHE A 176 5.57 -7.41 0.21
N PRO A 177 6.25 -6.47 -0.48
CA PRO A 177 7.64 -6.66 -0.92
C PRO A 177 8.67 -6.35 0.16
N GLU A 178 8.24 -5.86 1.31
CA GLU A 178 9.04 -5.21 2.34
C GLU A 178 10.17 -6.09 2.86
N THR A 179 9.91 -7.34 3.19
CA THR A 179 10.93 -8.27 3.73
C THR A 179 12.06 -8.53 2.73
N GLY A 180 11.75 -8.48 1.42
CA GLY A 180 12.74 -8.62 0.35
C GLY A 180 13.68 -7.42 0.19
N ILE A 181 13.36 -6.28 0.77
CA ILE A 181 14.18 -5.05 0.75
C ILE A 181 14.68 -4.64 2.15
N GLY A 182 14.55 -5.52 3.14
CA GLY A 182 15.13 -5.31 4.45
C GLY A 182 14.27 -4.59 5.48
N ILE A 183 12.99 -4.34 5.17
CA ILE A 183 12.03 -3.72 6.08
C ILE A 183 10.80 -4.62 6.28
N TYR A 184 9.84 -4.20 7.07
CA TYR A 184 8.54 -4.87 7.25
C TYR A 184 7.40 -3.89 6.97
N PRO A 185 6.15 -4.35 6.73
CA PRO A 185 5.00 -3.48 6.53
C PRO A 185 4.83 -2.54 7.72
N GLY A 186 5.09 -1.25 7.50
CA GLY A 186 5.25 -0.25 8.57
C GLY A 186 4.00 0.58 8.85
N LEU A 187 2.90 0.40 8.10
CA LEU A 187 1.66 1.15 8.25
C LEU A 187 0.49 0.30 8.80
N GLY A 188 0.82 -0.77 9.54
CA GLY A 188 -0.16 -1.65 10.19
C GLY A 188 -0.59 -2.85 9.36
N GLY A 189 0.14 -3.19 8.29
CA GLY A 189 -0.15 -4.36 7.45
C GLY A 189 -0.03 -5.67 8.22
N THR A 190 0.94 -5.80 9.11
CA THR A 190 1.12 -6.98 9.96
C THR A 190 -0.10 -7.21 10.85
N GLN A 191 -0.71 -6.17 11.37
CA GLN A 191 -1.89 -6.24 12.24
C GLN A 191 -3.17 -6.47 11.43
N ARG A 192 -3.43 -5.64 10.41
CA ARG A 192 -4.67 -5.73 9.63
C ARG A 192 -4.76 -7.02 8.83
N MET A 193 -3.66 -7.42 8.17
CA MET A 193 -3.65 -8.66 7.40
C MET A 193 -3.96 -9.88 8.26
N SER A 194 -3.30 -10.00 9.43
CA SER A 194 -3.53 -11.12 10.35
C SER A 194 -4.97 -11.19 10.87
N ARG A 195 -5.57 -10.05 11.16
CA ARG A 195 -6.96 -9.97 11.61
C ARG A 195 -7.97 -10.30 10.52
N ILE A 196 -7.62 -10.07 9.26
CA ILE A 196 -8.49 -10.37 8.12
C ILE A 196 -8.40 -11.85 7.76
N VAL A 197 -7.20 -12.40 7.54
CA VAL A 197 -7.00 -13.72 6.94
C VAL A 197 -6.41 -14.77 7.88
N GLY A 198 -6.09 -14.41 9.11
CA GLY A 198 -5.40 -15.26 10.08
C GLY A 198 -3.89 -15.20 10.01
N THR A 199 -3.25 -15.64 11.09
CA THR A 199 -1.80 -15.53 11.31
C THR A 199 -0.99 -16.25 10.24
N GLU A 200 -1.35 -17.47 9.89
CA GLU A 200 -0.60 -18.32 8.97
C GLU A 200 -0.61 -17.75 7.54
N VAL A 201 -1.77 -17.31 7.06
CA VAL A 201 -1.90 -16.68 5.74
C VAL A 201 -1.21 -15.31 5.71
N ALA A 202 -1.27 -14.55 6.79
CA ALA A 202 -0.54 -13.30 6.91
C ALA A 202 0.98 -13.51 6.85
N ARG A 203 1.51 -14.53 7.54
CA ARG A 203 2.93 -14.93 7.43
C ARG A 203 3.31 -15.30 6.00
N TRP A 204 2.48 -16.10 5.33
CA TRP A 204 2.69 -16.46 3.93
C TRP A 204 2.75 -15.24 3.01
N ALA A 205 1.84 -14.30 3.19
CA ALA A 205 1.77 -13.09 2.36
C ALA A 205 2.94 -12.13 2.63
N ILE A 206 3.28 -11.92 3.91
CA ILE A 206 4.24 -10.89 4.34
C ILE A 206 5.67 -11.42 4.36
N LEU A 207 5.93 -12.57 5.00
CA LEU A 207 7.31 -13.04 5.19
C LEU A 207 7.96 -13.50 3.88
N ALA A 208 7.19 -14.15 3.00
CA ALA A 208 7.66 -14.61 1.70
C ALA A 208 7.40 -13.60 0.56
N GLY A 209 6.65 -12.52 0.82
CA GLY A 209 6.35 -11.51 -0.16
C GLY A 209 5.64 -12.05 -1.41
N ASN A 210 4.73 -13.01 -1.23
CA ASN A 210 4.04 -13.65 -2.35
C ASN A 210 3.10 -12.69 -3.07
N LYS A 211 3.01 -12.84 -4.40
CA LYS A 211 1.98 -12.17 -5.20
C LYS A 211 0.64 -12.87 -5.03
N ILE A 212 -0.41 -12.08 -4.85
CA ILE A 212 -1.77 -12.55 -4.61
C ILE A 212 -2.67 -11.93 -5.69
N GLY A 213 -3.16 -12.76 -6.60
CA GLY A 213 -4.10 -12.32 -7.65
C GLY A 213 -5.52 -12.13 -7.13
N GLY A 214 -6.35 -11.39 -7.88
CA GLY A 214 -7.68 -10.99 -7.45
C GLY A 214 -8.61 -12.13 -7.06
N GLU A 215 -8.68 -13.20 -7.84
CA GLU A 215 -9.52 -14.36 -7.55
C GLU A 215 -9.08 -15.05 -6.24
N PHE A 216 -7.78 -15.28 -6.08
CA PHE A 216 -7.25 -15.89 -4.86
C PHE A 216 -7.40 -14.96 -3.64
N SER A 217 -7.35 -13.62 -3.85
CA SER A 217 -7.62 -12.65 -2.80
C SER A 217 -9.04 -12.73 -2.27
N LYS A 218 -10.02 -13.08 -3.15
CA LYS A 218 -11.40 -13.30 -2.76
C LYS A 218 -11.55 -14.54 -1.87
N GLN A 219 -10.91 -15.64 -2.25
CA GLN A 219 -10.90 -16.89 -1.45
C GLN A 219 -10.24 -16.67 -0.08
N LEU A 220 -9.17 -15.88 -0.04
CA LEU A 220 -8.51 -15.48 1.21
C LEU A 220 -9.34 -14.49 2.04
N GLY A 221 -10.29 -13.79 1.41
CA GLY A 221 -11.07 -12.73 2.05
C GLY A 221 -10.33 -11.41 2.21
N ILE A 222 -9.27 -11.21 1.42
CA ILE A 222 -8.59 -9.92 1.34
C ILE A 222 -9.47 -8.90 0.63
N ILE A 223 -10.18 -9.32 -0.44
CA ILE A 223 -11.22 -8.50 -1.09
C ILE A 223 -12.62 -9.02 -0.74
N ASP A 224 -13.55 -8.07 -0.67
CA ASP A 224 -14.95 -8.34 -0.32
C ASP A 224 -15.78 -8.67 -1.56
N GLU A 225 -15.47 -8.04 -2.69
CA GLU A 225 -16.12 -8.32 -3.99
C GLU A 225 -15.07 -8.50 -5.09
N TYR A 226 -15.22 -9.56 -5.88
CA TYR A 226 -14.47 -9.76 -7.13
C TYR A 226 -15.37 -9.37 -8.30
N SER A 227 -14.89 -8.51 -9.20
CA SER A 227 -15.70 -7.88 -10.22
C SER A 227 -15.04 -7.93 -11.61
N THR A 228 -15.87 -7.93 -12.63
CA THR A 228 -15.44 -7.54 -13.99
C THR A 228 -15.34 -6.02 -14.07
N GLU A 229 -14.61 -5.50 -15.06
CA GLU A 229 -14.45 -4.04 -15.25
C GLU A 229 -15.81 -3.35 -15.52
N THR A 230 -16.73 -4.04 -16.15
CA THR A 230 -18.07 -3.52 -16.47
C THR A 230 -19.03 -3.53 -15.29
N ASP A 231 -18.75 -4.28 -14.22
CA ASP A 231 -19.65 -4.44 -13.07
C ASP A 231 -19.15 -3.73 -11.81
N ILE A 232 -17.97 -3.09 -11.85
CA ILE A 232 -17.40 -2.39 -10.70
C ILE A 232 -18.35 -1.37 -10.11
N GLU A 233 -19.00 -0.55 -10.96
CA GLU A 233 -19.92 0.48 -10.51
C GLU A 233 -21.12 -0.11 -9.75
N ASN A 234 -21.70 -1.22 -10.23
CA ASN A 234 -22.78 -1.91 -9.53
C ASN A 234 -22.32 -2.42 -8.16
N LYS A 235 -21.06 -2.91 -8.06
CA LYS A 235 -20.47 -3.34 -6.78
C LYS A 235 -20.26 -2.18 -5.82
N VAL A 236 -19.80 -1.03 -6.32
CA VAL A 236 -19.70 0.19 -5.52
C VAL A 236 -21.06 0.61 -5.00
N LEU A 237 -22.06 0.70 -5.88
CA LEU A 237 -23.43 1.10 -5.50
C LEU A 237 -24.07 0.12 -4.50
N LYS A 238 -23.79 -1.18 -4.63
CA LYS A 238 -24.24 -2.20 -3.68
C LYS A 238 -23.68 -1.98 -2.28
N LEU A 239 -22.40 -1.57 -2.18
CA LEU A 239 -21.71 -1.36 -0.89
C LEU A 239 -21.89 0.06 -0.34
N ALA A 240 -22.28 1.02 -1.19
CA ALA A 240 -22.46 2.40 -0.79
C ALA A 240 -23.59 2.56 0.23
N GLY A 241 -23.32 3.26 1.33
CA GLY A 241 -24.27 3.49 2.40
C GLY A 241 -24.50 2.32 3.35
N TYR A 242 -23.78 1.18 3.18
CA TYR A 242 -23.74 0.18 4.23
C TYR A 242 -22.99 0.73 5.45
N GLU A 243 -23.38 0.29 6.64
CA GLU A 243 -22.62 0.55 7.85
C GLU A 243 -21.24 -0.10 7.77
N MET A 244 -20.32 0.36 8.63
CA MET A 244 -18.97 -0.17 8.74
C MET A 244 -18.97 -1.71 8.74
N ASN A 245 -18.07 -2.31 7.97
CA ASN A 245 -17.97 -3.77 7.87
C ASN A 245 -17.40 -4.39 9.17
N GLU A 246 -18.25 -4.61 10.14
CA GLU A 246 -17.89 -5.26 11.41
C GLU A 246 -17.28 -6.66 11.23
N THR A 247 -17.58 -7.33 10.11
CA THR A 247 -17.04 -8.67 9.79
C THR A 247 -15.71 -8.65 9.06
N LYS A 248 -15.11 -7.48 8.85
CA LYS A 248 -13.84 -7.32 8.14
C LYS A 248 -12.71 -8.12 8.78
N PHE A 249 -12.64 -8.17 10.10
CA PHE A 249 -11.59 -8.85 10.85
C PHE A 249 -12.01 -10.27 11.24
N ARG A 250 -12.05 -11.19 10.26
CA ARG A 250 -12.48 -12.58 10.44
C ARG A 250 -11.45 -13.47 11.12
N GLY A 251 -10.16 -13.13 11.02
CA GLY A 251 -9.05 -13.93 11.53
C GLY A 251 -8.83 -15.25 10.81
N LYS A 252 -9.44 -15.44 9.63
CA LYS A 252 -9.35 -16.65 8.80
C LYS A 252 -9.76 -16.38 7.35
N PRO A 253 -9.30 -17.19 6.38
CA PRO A 253 -9.78 -17.14 5.00
C PRO A 253 -11.30 -17.33 4.90
N THR A 254 -11.92 -16.80 3.84
CA THR A 254 -13.34 -16.99 3.54
C THR A 254 -13.64 -18.39 3.02
N GLU A 255 -12.67 -18.99 2.34
CA GLU A 255 -12.74 -20.36 1.82
C GLU A 255 -11.51 -21.14 2.27
N ILE A 256 -11.67 -22.43 2.54
CA ILE A 256 -10.55 -23.34 2.85
C ILE A 256 -10.43 -24.34 1.71
N THR A 257 -9.55 -24.01 0.77
CA THR A 257 -9.14 -24.92 -0.31
C THR A 257 -7.90 -25.71 0.11
N ASP A 258 -7.58 -26.81 -0.59
CA ASP A 258 -6.36 -27.59 -0.32
C ASP A 258 -5.09 -26.73 -0.35
N LYS A 259 -5.03 -25.80 -1.30
CA LYS A 259 -3.93 -24.84 -1.40
C LYS A 259 -3.84 -23.94 -0.17
N ILE A 260 -4.96 -23.40 0.29
CA ILE A 260 -5.00 -22.53 1.49
C ILE A 260 -4.65 -23.34 2.73
N ASN A 261 -5.18 -24.55 2.86
CA ASN A 261 -4.86 -25.46 3.96
C ASN A 261 -3.35 -25.81 3.98
N THR A 262 -2.76 -26.10 2.83
CA THR A 262 -1.30 -26.33 2.72
C THR A 262 -0.50 -25.10 3.15
N ILE A 263 -0.90 -23.89 2.74
CA ILE A 263 -0.29 -22.62 3.18
C ILE A 263 -0.38 -22.48 4.71
N MET A 264 -1.57 -22.69 5.28
CA MET A 264 -1.78 -22.57 6.73
C MET A 264 -0.90 -23.55 7.51
N ARG A 265 -0.82 -24.81 7.07
CA ARG A 265 0.05 -25.81 7.68
C ARG A 265 1.53 -25.44 7.58
N PHE A 266 1.98 -24.95 6.42
CA PHE A 266 3.39 -24.59 6.17
C PHE A 266 3.84 -23.37 7.01
N TYR A 267 2.94 -22.42 7.25
CA TYR A 267 3.21 -21.20 8.03
C TYR A 267 2.70 -21.27 9.48
N GLY A 268 2.25 -22.43 9.93
CA GLY A 268 1.96 -22.70 11.35
C GLY A 268 3.23 -22.63 12.20
N ASP A 269 3.10 -22.39 13.50
CA ASP A 269 4.23 -22.08 14.40
C ASP A 269 5.37 -23.09 14.34
N HIS A 270 5.05 -24.39 14.36
CA HIS A 270 6.06 -25.44 14.33
C HIS A 270 6.78 -25.50 12.98
N ALA A 271 6.02 -25.55 11.89
CA ALA A 271 6.58 -25.62 10.55
C ALA A 271 7.40 -24.36 10.21
N LEU A 272 6.92 -23.17 10.58
CA LEU A 272 7.64 -21.92 10.36
C LEU A 272 9.00 -21.91 11.07
N SER A 273 9.11 -22.45 12.29
CA SER A 273 10.38 -22.55 13.01
C SER A 273 11.42 -23.39 12.24
N GLU A 274 10.99 -24.49 11.63
CA GLU A 274 11.86 -25.33 10.79
C GLU A 274 12.26 -24.60 9.50
N VAL A 275 11.29 -23.97 8.83
CA VAL A 275 11.52 -23.19 7.60
C VAL A 275 12.51 -22.06 7.82
N LEU A 276 12.37 -21.31 8.90
CA LEU A 276 13.31 -20.21 9.24
C LEU A 276 14.72 -20.72 9.61
N SER A 277 14.82 -22.01 9.95
CA SER A 277 16.11 -22.71 10.13
C SER A 277 16.66 -23.30 8.81
N GLY A 278 16.01 -23.03 7.67
CA GLY A 278 16.42 -23.53 6.35
C GLY A 278 16.09 -25.00 6.11
N ARG A 279 15.19 -25.59 6.87
CA ARG A 279 14.78 -27.00 6.76
C ARG A 279 13.38 -27.13 6.14
N THR A 280 13.15 -28.21 5.41
CA THR A 280 11.80 -28.60 5.00
C THR A 280 11.02 -29.04 6.24
N PRO A 281 9.82 -28.49 6.50
CA PRO A 281 9.03 -28.85 7.68
C PRO A 281 8.58 -30.31 7.63
N VAL A 282 8.49 -30.93 8.80
CA VAL A 282 7.96 -32.29 8.92
C VAL A 282 6.55 -32.39 8.34
N GLY A 283 6.32 -33.42 7.52
CA GLY A 283 5.05 -33.66 6.84
C GLY A 283 4.87 -32.88 5.54
N PHE A 284 5.95 -32.32 5.00
CA PHE A 284 6.01 -31.72 3.66
C PHE A 284 7.04 -32.44 2.80
N ASP A 285 6.73 -32.57 1.51
CA ASP A 285 7.67 -33.10 0.53
C ASP A 285 8.65 -32.00 0.09
N ALA A 286 9.95 -32.25 0.19
CA ALA A 286 10.99 -31.33 -0.23
C ALA A 286 11.02 -31.09 -1.75
N GLU A 287 10.44 -31.98 -2.54
CA GLU A 287 10.34 -31.90 -4.00
C GLU A 287 9.03 -31.21 -4.46
N ASP A 288 8.12 -30.92 -3.53
CA ASP A 288 6.88 -30.19 -3.83
C ASP A 288 7.19 -28.76 -4.31
N GLU A 289 6.64 -28.38 -5.46
CA GLU A 289 6.88 -27.06 -6.07
C GLU A 289 6.49 -25.89 -5.16
N LEU A 290 5.42 -26.02 -4.36
CA LEU A 290 5.01 -25.00 -3.41
C LEU A 290 6.08 -24.87 -2.33
N VAL A 291 6.53 -25.99 -1.76
CA VAL A 291 7.58 -26.01 -0.71
C VAL A 291 8.86 -25.36 -1.22
N ILE A 292 9.36 -25.81 -2.37
CA ILE A 292 10.56 -25.24 -3.01
C ILE A 292 10.42 -23.75 -3.20
N ARG A 293 9.28 -23.31 -3.73
CA ARG A 293 9.01 -21.88 -3.97
C ARG A 293 8.99 -21.07 -2.69
N GLN A 294 8.36 -21.58 -1.62
CA GLN A 294 8.30 -20.87 -0.34
C GLN A 294 9.68 -20.78 0.32
N LEU A 295 10.44 -21.86 0.40
CA LEU A 295 11.82 -21.87 0.91
C LEU A 295 12.69 -20.89 0.13
N LYS A 296 12.61 -20.88 -1.20
CA LYS A 296 13.34 -19.93 -2.06
C LYS A 296 12.92 -18.48 -1.83
N SER A 297 11.65 -18.21 -1.58
CA SER A 297 11.19 -16.84 -1.30
C SER A 297 11.71 -16.35 0.04
N LEU A 298 11.62 -17.18 1.08
CA LEU A 298 12.09 -16.86 2.43
C LEU A 298 13.62 -16.72 2.50
N SER A 299 14.38 -17.53 1.74
CA SER A 299 15.83 -17.42 1.69
C SER A 299 16.33 -16.11 1.09
N ARG A 300 15.50 -15.40 0.33
CA ARG A 300 15.81 -14.09 -0.25
C ARG A 300 15.36 -12.92 0.61
N ALA A 301 14.51 -13.17 1.59
CA ALA A 301 14.03 -12.15 2.50
C ALA A 301 15.12 -11.82 3.55
N ALA A 302 15.18 -10.57 3.99
CA ALA A 302 16.13 -10.13 4.99
C ALA A 302 15.79 -10.74 6.36
N PRO A 303 16.71 -11.47 7.02
CA PRO A 303 16.42 -12.24 8.22
C PRO A 303 15.83 -11.40 9.38
N ILE A 304 16.38 -10.19 9.58
CA ILE A 304 15.89 -9.27 10.64
C ILE A 304 14.46 -8.82 10.33
N ALA A 305 14.18 -8.45 9.09
CA ALA A 305 12.84 -8.02 8.66
C ALA A 305 11.81 -9.15 8.84
N VAL A 306 12.15 -10.38 8.45
CA VAL A 306 11.32 -11.57 8.65
C VAL A 306 11.04 -11.81 10.13
N LYS A 307 12.08 -11.72 10.99
CA LYS A 307 11.93 -11.89 12.44
C LYS A 307 10.99 -10.85 13.03
N MET A 308 11.20 -9.56 12.71
CA MET A 308 10.37 -8.47 13.20
C MET A 308 8.93 -8.59 12.71
N ALA A 309 8.72 -8.83 11.41
CA ALA A 309 7.39 -9.03 10.86
C ALA A 309 6.66 -10.21 11.51
N SER A 310 7.36 -11.34 11.73
CA SER A 310 6.79 -12.51 12.41
C SER A 310 6.37 -12.21 13.84
N GLN A 311 7.17 -11.46 14.61
CA GLN A 311 6.80 -11.03 15.96
C GLN A 311 5.56 -10.14 15.95
N LEU A 312 5.51 -9.12 15.08
CA LEU A 312 4.37 -8.21 14.97
C LEU A 312 3.08 -8.94 14.56
N ILE A 313 3.19 -9.93 13.67
CA ILE A 313 2.06 -10.78 13.27
C ILE A 313 1.55 -11.59 14.48
N ASN A 314 2.44 -12.18 15.27
CA ASN A 314 2.07 -12.98 16.44
C ASN A 314 1.40 -12.14 17.54
N GLU A 315 1.79 -10.90 17.67
CA GLU A 315 1.24 -9.97 18.68
C GLU A 315 -0.05 -9.31 18.22
N SER A 316 -0.35 -9.34 16.92
CA SER A 316 -1.51 -8.66 16.32
C SER A 316 -2.85 -9.03 16.93
N ASN A 317 -3.02 -10.27 17.39
CA ASN A 317 -4.25 -10.77 18.02
C ASN A 317 -4.32 -10.49 19.52
N LYS A 318 -3.23 -9.98 20.12
CA LYS A 318 -3.14 -9.69 21.57
C LYS A 318 -3.32 -8.21 21.89
N THR A 319 -3.27 -7.35 20.88
CA THR A 319 -3.33 -5.90 21.01
C THR A 319 -4.49 -5.32 20.22
N ASN A 320 -5.04 -4.21 20.66
CA ASN A 320 -5.96 -3.39 19.87
C ASN A 320 -5.17 -2.67 18.76
N LEU A 321 -5.87 -2.14 17.75
CA LEU A 321 -5.26 -1.32 16.67
C LEU A 321 -4.85 0.08 17.13
N GLU A 322 -5.05 0.40 18.41
CA GLU A 322 -4.71 1.68 19.04
C GLU A 322 -3.24 1.74 19.44
#